data_4b00ff1761abbd66752a1d01d2a04729
#
_entry.id   4b00ff1761abbd66752a1d01d2a04729
#
_cell.length_a   1.000
_cell.length_b   1.000
_cell.length_c   1.000
_cell.angle_alpha   90.00
_cell.angle_beta   90.00
_cell.angle_gamma   90.00
#
_symmetry.space_group_name_H-M   'P 1'
#
loop_
_entity.id
_entity.type
_entity.pdbx_description
1 polymer ?
#
loop_
_entity_poly.entity_id
_entity_poly.type
_entity_poly.pdbx_seq_one_letter_code
_entity_poly.pdbx_strand_id
1 'polypeptide(L)'
;MMKQSLLVISMLAAMALPASSQEDSCKTIHRIALDAVPSTIFHTNEFLRGGNDEARTMNHDMTFTLKYAFMNKEEVRPGSIYQGAYQGVGLARHEFNQWLANPISVYLFQGAPIVHLSRRVSLNYEWNLGMAFGWNAYDELNNPENKVIGSKATAYIDVDVYMKWMLSKYLDLNAGISLTHFSNGNTTYPNMGLNTGGIRLGLAYYINRQPLAVPKVEREKLPDRRGLYTDVVLYGAWKQGIAHDGVSSYLLDGKYAVMGFNVNPMYRLNPWLSLGASLDGIL
;
A
#
# COMPACT_ATOMS: atom_id res chain seq x y z
N MET A 1 -18.07 0.34 24.40
CA MET A 1 -16.66 0.77 24.31
C MET A 1 -15.67 -0.11 25.09
N MET A 2 -15.96 -0.60 26.30
CA MET A 2 -15.03 -1.42 27.11
C MET A 2 -14.69 -2.82 26.53
N LYS A 3 -15.56 -3.46 25.76
CA LYS A 3 -15.30 -4.83 25.21
C LYS A 3 -14.29 -4.86 24.06
N GLN A 4 -14.12 -3.79 23.31
CA GLN A 4 -13.16 -3.72 22.18
C GLN A 4 -11.72 -3.46 22.67
N SER A 5 -11.56 -2.72 23.77
CA SER A 5 -10.25 -2.48 24.37
C SER A 5 -9.62 -3.74 24.99
N LEU A 6 -10.45 -4.68 25.48
CA LEU A 6 -9.98 -5.96 26.01
C LEU A 6 -9.43 -6.89 24.92
N LEU A 7 -9.97 -6.82 23.69
CA LEU A 7 -9.52 -7.67 22.58
C LEU A 7 -8.11 -7.27 22.10
N VAL A 8 -7.81 -5.98 22.06
CA VAL A 8 -6.48 -5.47 21.69
C VAL A 8 -5.43 -5.82 22.74
N ILE A 9 -5.78 -5.74 24.04
CA ILE A 9 -4.88 -6.09 25.14
C ILE A 9 -4.62 -7.61 25.18
N SER A 10 -5.62 -8.45 24.87
CA SER A 10 -5.43 -9.90 24.81
C SER A 10 -4.59 -10.35 23.61
N MET A 11 -4.65 -9.66 22.47
CA MET A 11 -3.75 -9.90 21.34
C MET A 11 -2.30 -9.51 21.62
N LEU A 12 -2.07 -8.41 22.34
CA LEU A 12 -0.73 -8.01 22.78
C LEU A 12 -0.13 -8.98 23.83
N ALA A 13 -0.95 -9.56 24.71
CA ALA A 13 -0.52 -10.56 25.68
C ALA A 13 -0.16 -11.91 25.03
N ALA A 14 -0.83 -12.31 23.94
CA ALA A 14 -0.52 -13.52 23.19
C ALA A 14 0.83 -13.44 22.42
N MET A 15 1.36 -12.24 22.18
CA MET A 15 2.68 -12.04 21.57
C MET A 15 3.86 -12.26 22.53
N ALA A 16 3.60 -12.46 23.83
CA ALA A 16 4.62 -12.64 24.87
C ALA A 16 5.03 -14.11 25.12
N LEU A 17 4.55 -15.06 24.30
CA LEU A 17 4.97 -16.46 24.44
C LEU A 17 6.45 -16.58 24.04
N PRO A 18 7.32 -17.14 24.89
CA PRO A 18 8.70 -17.40 24.55
C PRO A 18 8.74 -18.43 23.41
N ALA A 19 9.21 -18.04 22.24
CA ALA A 19 9.54 -18.97 21.19
C ALA A 19 10.71 -19.84 21.73
N SER A 20 10.47 -21.12 21.94
CA SER A 20 11.50 -22.07 22.32
C SER A 20 12.60 -22.03 21.26
N SER A 21 13.83 -21.89 21.72
CA SER A 21 15.04 -21.83 20.92
C SER A 21 15.25 -23.13 20.16
N GLN A 22 14.81 -23.17 18.90
CA GLN A 22 15.34 -24.09 17.92
C GLN A 22 16.34 -23.28 17.08
N GLU A 23 17.58 -23.28 17.55
CA GLU A 23 18.67 -22.60 16.86
C GLU A 23 19.00 -23.29 15.54
N ASP A 24 19.19 -22.45 14.51
CA ASP A 24 20.01 -22.62 13.31
C ASP A 24 19.51 -23.30 12.03
N SER A 25 18.26 -23.71 11.88
CA SER A 25 17.82 -24.14 10.54
C SER A 25 16.88 -23.17 9.82
N CYS A 26 16.32 -22.19 10.50
CA CYS A 26 15.36 -21.27 9.89
C CYS A 26 16.06 -20.11 9.16
N LYS A 27 16.06 -20.15 7.82
CA LYS A 27 16.62 -19.10 6.96
C LYS A 27 15.73 -17.84 6.86
N THR A 28 14.54 -17.87 7.44
CA THR A 28 13.53 -16.83 7.31
C THR A 28 13.32 -16.05 8.61
N ILE A 29 13.27 -14.75 8.50
CA ILE A 29 12.81 -13.85 9.57
C ILE A 29 11.36 -13.49 9.27
N HIS A 30 10.51 -13.60 10.29
CA HIS A 30 9.10 -13.22 10.19
C HIS A 30 8.86 -11.90 10.92
N ARG A 31 7.95 -11.08 10.38
CA ARG A 31 7.56 -9.79 10.94
C ARG A 31 6.04 -9.72 11.01
N ILE A 32 5.51 -9.41 12.18
CA ILE A 32 4.09 -9.09 12.39
C ILE A 32 4.04 -7.62 12.81
N ALA A 33 3.21 -6.81 12.16
CA ALA A 33 3.10 -5.40 12.48
C ALA A 33 1.64 -4.97 12.62
N LEU A 34 1.43 -4.00 13.49
CA LEU A 34 0.18 -3.29 13.69
C LEU A 34 0.47 -1.81 13.51
N ASP A 35 -0.26 -1.16 12.61
CA ASP A 35 -0.15 0.28 12.41
C ASP A 35 -1.54 0.94 12.62
N ALA A 36 -1.52 2.19 13.09
CA ALA A 36 -2.65 3.11 13.11
C ALA A 36 -2.27 4.33 12.28
N VAL A 37 -3.15 4.74 11.38
CA VAL A 37 -2.92 5.83 10.44
C VAL A 37 -4.09 6.81 10.50
N PRO A 38 -4.07 7.80 11.43
CA PRO A 38 -4.95 8.95 11.35
C PRO A 38 -4.63 9.73 10.07
N SER A 39 -5.64 9.98 9.23
CA SER A 39 -5.47 10.57 7.91
C SER A 39 -6.44 11.71 7.66
N THR A 40 -6.08 12.55 6.70
CA THR A 40 -6.93 13.61 6.13
C THR A 40 -7.36 13.19 4.73
N ILE A 41 -8.65 13.35 4.44
CA ILE A 41 -9.23 13.12 3.12
C ILE A 41 -8.94 14.33 2.25
N PHE A 42 -8.40 14.12 1.05
CA PHE A 42 -8.17 15.20 0.09
C PHE A 42 -9.46 15.54 -0.66
N HIS A 43 -9.91 16.79 -0.56
CA HIS A 43 -11.17 17.27 -1.14
C HIS A 43 -11.06 17.49 -2.65
N THR A 44 -10.99 16.42 -3.40
CA THR A 44 -10.82 16.44 -4.86
C THR A 44 -12.12 16.69 -5.64
N ASN A 45 -13.29 16.65 -4.97
CA ASN A 45 -14.60 16.87 -5.58
C ASN A 45 -15.60 17.48 -4.59
N GLU A 46 -16.77 17.92 -5.10
CA GLU A 46 -17.82 18.58 -4.32
C GLU A 46 -18.41 17.68 -3.22
N PHE A 47 -18.60 16.38 -3.48
CA PHE A 47 -19.13 15.44 -2.49
C PHE A 47 -18.28 15.42 -1.21
N LEU A 48 -16.96 15.43 -1.35
CA LEU A 48 -16.03 15.46 -0.21
C LEU A 48 -15.99 16.83 0.48
N ARG A 49 -16.35 17.89 -0.23
CA ARG A 49 -16.40 19.28 0.29
C ARG A 49 -17.70 19.61 1.02
N GLY A 50 -18.64 18.69 1.07
CA GLY A 50 -19.93 18.89 1.71
C GLY A 50 -21.12 18.90 0.73
N GLY A 51 -20.91 18.53 -0.54
CA GLY A 51 -21.99 18.27 -1.49
C GLY A 51 -22.66 16.91 -1.20
N ASN A 52 -23.18 16.76 0.02
CA ASN A 52 -23.91 15.62 0.52
C ASN A 52 -25.14 16.08 1.30
N ASP A 53 -26.05 15.18 1.64
CA ASP A 53 -27.35 15.44 2.27
C ASP A 53 -27.26 16.24 3.59
N GLU A 54 -26.16 16.13 4.33
CA GLU A 54 -25.93 16.86 5.58
C GLU A 54 -25.09 18.14 5.39
N ALA A 55 -24.65 18.46 4.18
CA ALA A 55 -23.73 19.56 3.88
C ALA A 55 -22.44 19.55 4.73
N ARG A 56 -21.92 18.34 5.04
CA ARG A 56 -20.75 18.13 5.90
C ARG A 56 -19.52 17.74 5.10
N THR A 57 -18.44 18.47 5.33
CA THR A 57 -17.12 18.18 4.75
C THR A 57 -16.55 16.89 5.38
N MET A 58 -16.01 16.03 4.55
CA MET A 58 -15.35 14.76 4.98
C MET A 58 -13.85 15.00 5.15
N ASN A 59 -13.40 15.22 6.37
CA ASN A 59 -12.04 15.66 6.63
C ASN A 59 -11.11 14.51 7.04
N HIS A 60 -11.60 13.50 7.75
CA HIS A 60 -10.75 12.55 8.46
C HIS A 60 -11.17 11.11 8.23
N ASP A 61 -10.19 10.24 8.24
CA ASP A 61 -10.35 8.80 8.41
C ASP A 61 -9.33 8.26 9.41
N MET A 62 -9.60 7.06 9.88
CA MET A 62 -8.66 6.29 10.70
C MET A 62 -8.48 4.90 10.08
N THR A 63 -7.25 4.55 9.76
CA THR A 63 -6.92 3.23 9.24
C THR A 63 -6.14 2.43 10.27
N PHE A 64 -6.55 1.17 10.48
CA PHE A 64 -5.83 0.19 11.28
C PHE A 64 -5.35 -0.94 10.38
N THR A 65 -4.08 -1.31 10.48
CA THR A 65 -3.51 -2.39 9.68
C THR A 65 -2.95 -3.52 10.51
N LEU A 66 -3.10 -4.73 10.02
CA LEU A 66 -2.39 -5.93 10.48
C LEU A 66 -1.57 -6.46 9.30
N LYS A 67 -0.26 -6.59 9.49
CA LYS A 67 0.67 -6.99 8.43
C LYS A 67 1.49 -8.20 8.86
N TYR A 68 1.64 -9.16 7.97
CA TYR A 68 2.59 -10.25 8.11
C TYR A 68 3.59 -10.20 6.96
N ALA A 69 4.88 -10.16 7.29
CA ALA A 69 5.96 -10.15 6.31
C ALA A 69 7.01 -11.20 6.63
N PHE A 70 7.76 -11.54 5.61
CA PHE A 70 8.94 -12.39 5.73
C PHE A 70 10.10 -11.78 4.95
N MET A 71 11.31 -12.12 5.38
CA MET A 71 12.57 -11.73 4.75
C MET A 71 13.59 -12.83 4.90
N ASN A 72 14.49 -12.96 3.93
CA ASN A 72 15.56 -13.93 3.99
C ASN A 72 16.69 -13.40 4.90
N LYS A 73 17.21 -14.24 5.80
CA LYS A 73 18.35 -13.87 6.68
C LYS A 73 19.60 -13.45 5.88
N GLU A 74 19.84 -14.04 4.73
CA GLU A 74 20.98 -13.71 3.89
C GLU A 74 20.85 -12.29 3.29
N GLU A 75 19.63 -11.86 2.98
CA GLU A 75 19.36 -10.52 2.47
C GLU A 75 19.42 -9.44 3.56
N VAL A 76 19.28 -9.83 4.82
CA VAL A 76 19.37 -8.91 5.98
C VAL A 76 20.82 -8.76 6.45
N ARG A 77 21.75 -9.61 6.00
CA ARG A 77 23.17 -9.51 6.38
C ARG A 77 23.77 -8.15 5.96
N PRO A 78 24.73 -7.63 6.73
CA PRO A 78 25.45 -6.41 6.35
C PRO A 78 26.11 -6.56 4.97
N GLY A 79 25.95 -5.55 4.12
CA GLY A 79 26.51 -5.55 2.77
C GLY A 79 25.62 -6.14 1.68
N SER A 80 24.53 -6.82 2.02
CA SER A 80 23.55 -7.29 1.02
C SER A 80 22.99 -6.13 0.19
N ILE A 81 22.77 -6.37 -1.10
CA ILE A 81 22.15 -5.42 -2.02
C ILE A 81 20.76 -5.00 -1.53
N TYR A 82 19.97 -5.96 -1.06
CA TYR A 82 18.58 -5.74 -0.64
C TYR A 82 18.42 -5.22 0.80
N GLN A 83 19.48 -5.27 1.62
CA GLN A 83 19.60 -4.65 2.94
C GLN A 83 18.43 -4.83 3.89
N GLY A 84 17.75 -5.97 3.85
CA GLY A 84 16.61 -6.23 4.70
C GLY A 84 15.29 -5.80 4.08
N ALA A 85 15.17 -5.89 2.76
CA ALA A 85 13.88 -5.86 2.08
C ALA A 85 12.98 -6.97 2.64
N TYR A 86 11.70 -6.67 2.76
CA TYR A 86 10.68 -7.58 3.25
C TYR A 86 9.44 -7.49 2.37
N GLN A 87 8.69 -8.57 2.32
CA GLN A 87 7.44 -8.64 1.57
C GLN A 87 6.41 -9.46 2.35
N GLY A 88 5.14 -9.24 2.06
CA GLY A 88 4.11 -9.93 2.79
C GLY A 88 2.69 -9.62 2.37
N VAL A 89 1.76 -9.95 3.27
CA VAL A 89 0.32 -9.75 3.11
C VAL A 89 -0.21 -8.91 4.26
N GLY A 90 -1.18 -8.05 3.97
CA GLY A 90 -1.79 -7.18 4.96
C GLY A 90 -3.29 -7.11 4.85
N LEU A 91 -3.89 -6.76 5.98
CA LEU A 91 -5.29 -6.39 6.13
C LEU A 91 -5.34 -4.98 6.67
N ALA A 92 -6.22 -4.14 6.13
CA ALA A 92 -6.50 -2.81 6.67
C ALA A 92 -8.01 -2.63 6.84
N ARG A 93 -8.41 -2.02 7.93
CA ARG A 93 -9.76 -1.53 8.17
C ARG A 93 -9.70 -0.01 8.14
N HIS A 94 -10.52 0.58 7.28
CA HIS A 94 -10.63 2.02 7.13
C HIS A 94 -11.92 2.49 7.81
N GLU A 95 -11.83 3.48 8.68
CA GLU A 95 -12.98 4.05 9.37
C GLU A 95 -13.22 5.46 8.82
N PHE A 96 -14.09 5.55 7.82
CA PHE A 96 -14.50 6.80 7.22
C PHE A 96 -15.75 7.37 7.91
N ASN A 97 -16.86 7.36 7.19
CA ASN A 97 -18.15 7.95 7.60
C ASN A 97 -19.31 7.17 6.99
N GLN A 98 -20.52 7.58 7.28
CA GLN A 98 -21.73 6.90 6.78
C GLN A 98 -21.87 6.89 5.25
N TRP A 99 -21.35 7.89 4.55
CA TRP A 99 -21.43 7.99 3.08
C TRP A 99 -20.43 7.10 2.36
N LEU A 100 -19.31 6.77 3.00
CA LEU A 100 -18.25 5.92 2.43
C LEU A 100 -18.23 4.52 3.07
N ALA A 101 -18.81 4.36 4.24
CA ALA A 101 -18.75 3.17 5.11
C ALA A 101 -17.33 2.89 5.66
N ASN A 102 -17.08 1.66 6.11
CA ASN A 102 -15.83 1.24 6.71
C ASN A 102 -15.24 0.04 5.95
N PRO A 103 -14.67 0.26 4.77
CA PRO A 103 -14.16 -0.82 3.94
C PRO A 103 -12.97 -1.53 4.58
N ILE A 104 -12.73 -2.77 4.11
CA ILE A 104 -11.58 -3.59 4.48
C ILE A 104 -10.74 -3.82 3.24
N SER A 105 -9.43 -3.55 3.33
CA SER A 105 -8.46 -3.86 2.28
C SER A 105 -7.70 -5.14 2.59
N VAL A 106 -7.49 -5.95 1.55
CA VAL A 106 -6.55 -7.08 1.53
C VAL A 106 -5.49 -6.76 0.49
N TYR A 107 -4.21 -6.84 0.88
CA TYR A 107 -3.14 -6.37 0.00
C TYR A 107 -1.84 -7.14 0.16
N LEU A 108 -1.03 -7.10 -0.88
CA LEU A 108 0.38 -7.45 -0.87
C LEU A 108 1.20 -6.21 -0.58
N PHE A 109 2.33 -6.36 0.08
CA PHE A 109 3.24 -5.25 0.31
C PHE A 109 4.70 -5.65 0.24
N GLN A 110 5.53 -4.68 -0.05
CA GLN A 110 6.99 -4.81 -0.02
C GLN A 110 7.58 -3.50 0.49
N GLY A 111 8.59 -3.62 1.32
CA GLY A 111 9.33 -2.49 1.83
C GLY A 111 10.81 -2.78 2.00
N ALA A 112 11.59 -1.71 2.11
CA ALA A 112 13.02 -1.80 2.33
C ALA A 112 13.56 -0.55 3.01
N PRO A 113 14.74 -0.63 3.65
CA PRO A 113 15.46 0.55 4.11
C PRO A 113 15.97 1.38 2.92
N ILE A 114 15.67 2.67 2.93
CA ILE A 114 16.28 3.68 2.04
C ILE A 114 17.71 3.95 2.53
N VAL A 115 17.83 4.23 3.84
CA VAL A 115 19.11 4.54 4.48
C VAL A 115 19.11 4.16 5.96
N HIS A 116 20.23 3.66 6.45
CA HIS A 116 20.48 3.43 7.86
C HIS A 116 21.18 4.66 8.45
N LEU A 117 20.48 5.38 9.35
CA LEU A 117 21.01 6.56 10.05
C LEU A 117 21.89 6.17 11.23
N SER A 118 21.58 5.02 11.85
CA SER A 118 22.38 4.42 12.92
C SER A 118 22.16 2.91 12.96
N ARG A 119 22.80 2.23 13.92
CA ARG A 119 22.58 0.78 14.16
C ARG A 119 21.12 0.44 14.51
N ARG A 120 20.35 1.41 15.03
CA ARG A 120 18.98 1.18 15.51
C ARG A 120 17.93 2.01 14.77
N VAL A 121 18.35 2.90 13.87
CA VAL A 121 17.44 3.84 13.20
C VAL A 121 17.66 3.78 11.70
N SER A 122 16.58 3.59 10.96
CA SER A 122 16.58 3.62 9.50
C SER A 122 15.36 4.38 8.95
N LEU A 123 15.55 5.04 7.83
CA LEU A 123 14.47 5.54 6.99
C LEU A 123 14.10 4.45 6.00
N ASN A 124 12.81 4.16 5.88
CA ASN A 124 12.29 3.06 5.07
C ASN A 124 11.17 3.54 4.17
N TYR A 125 10.93 2.80 3.09
CA TYR A 125 9.71 2.89 2.30
C TYR A 125 8.93 1.58 2.38
N GLU A 126 7.64 1.65 2.11
CA GLU A 126 6.76 0.49 1.92
C GLU A 126 5.70 0.87 0.89
N TRP A 127 5.42 0.00 -0.04
CA TRP A 127 4.28 0.14 -0.94
C TRP A 127 3.32 -1.04 -0.74
N ASN A 128 2.04 -0.77 -0.85
CA ASN A 128 0.95 -1.69 -0.61
C ASN A 128 0.03 -1.66 -1.84
N LEU A 129 -0.33 -2.83 -2.36
CA LEU A 129 -1.20 -2.98 -3.52
C LEU A 129 -2.22 -4.08 -3.27
N GLY A 130 -3.50 -3.77 -3.43
CA GLY A 130 -4.56 -4.73 -3.18
C GLY A 130 -5.94 -4.24 -3.57
N MET A 131 -6.93 -4.77 -2.86
CA MET A 131 -8.34 -4.47 -3.08
C MET A 131 -9.01 -4.10 -1.77
N ALA A 132 -9.88 -3.07 -1.81
CA ALA A 132 -10.73 -2.66 -0.70
C ALA A 132 -12.19 -3.04 -1.00
N PHE A 133 -12.88 -3.57 -0.02
CA PHE A 133 -14.25 -4.09 -0.12
C PHE A 133 -15.14 -3.49 0.98
N GLY A 134 -16.44 -3.38 0.71
CA GLY A 134 -17.40 -2.93 1.71
C GLY A 134 -17.70 -1.45 1.67
N TRP A 135 -17.47 -0.79 0.54
CA TRP A 135 -17.85 0.60 0.32
C TRP A 135 -19.37 0.79 0.27
N ASN A 136 -19.83 1.92 0.79
CA ASN A 136 -21.14 2.47 0.46
C ASN A 136 -21.03 3.22 -0.88
N ALA A 137 -21.11 2.45 -1.97
CA ALA A 137 -20.92 2.95 -3.33
C ALA A 137 -22.07 3.87 -3.76
N TYR A 138 -21.84 4.59 -4.86
CA TYR A 138 -22.92 5.34 -5.54
C TYR A 138 -24.15 4.45 -5.77
N ASP A 139 -25.30 4.97 -5.44
CA ASP A 139 -26.62 4.39 -5.69
C ASP A 139 -27.59 5.54 -5.95
N GLU A 140 -28.36 5.45 -7.03
CA GLU A 140 -29.26 6.53 -7.45
C GLU A 140 -30.32 6.90 -6.40
N LEU A 141 -30.71 5.95 -5.54
CA LEU A 141 -31.73 6.13 -4.53
C LEU A 141 -31.17 6.39 -3.13
N ASN A 142 -30.07 5.69 -2.76
CA ASN A 142 -29.59 5.65 -1.38
C ASN A 142 -28.32 6.45 -1.16
N ASN A 143 -27.51 6.71 -2.21
CA ASN A 143 -26.27 7.48 -2.11
C ASN A 143 -25.94 8.20 -3.43
N PRO A 144 -26.87 9.05 -3.96
CA PRO A 144 -26.76 9.66 -5.30
C PRO A 144 -25.65 10.68 -5.42
N GLU A 145 -25.18 11.21 -4.31
CA GLU A 145 -24.16 12.28 -4.27
C GLU A 145 -22.75 11.73 -4.24
N ASN A 146 -22.56 10.42 -3.98
CA ASN A 146 -21.25 9.80 -3.99
C ASN A 146 -20.66 9.70 -5.40
N LYS A 147 -19.90 10.72 -5.80
CA LYS A 147 -19.21 10.75 -7.10
C LYS A 147 -17.81 10.13 -7.03
N VAL A 148 -17.38 9.64 -5.85
CA VAL A 148 -16.02 9.16 -5.58
C VAL A 148 -15.89 7.68 -5.83
N ILE A 149 -16.84 6.90 -5.29
CA ILE A 149 -16.80 5.43 -5.28
C ILE A 149 -18.06 4.88 -5.96
N GLY A 150 -17.92 4.36 -7.16
CA GLY A 150 -19.04 3.79 -7.94
C GLY A 150 -19.19 2.27 -7.81
N SER A 151 -18.37 1.60 -7.01
CA SER A 151 -18.44 0.15 -6.85
C SER A 151 -18.13 -0.30 -5.42
N LYS A 152 -18.67 -1.46 -5.01
CA LYS A 152 -18.44 -2.05 -3.67
C LYS A 152 -16.99 -2.56 -3.47
N ALA A 153 -16.21 -2.64 -4.54
CA ALA A 153 -14.81 -3.03 -4.54
C ALA A 153 -13.99 -2.03 -5.34
N THR A 154 -12.82 -1.65 -4.81
CA THR A 154 -11.85 -0.76 -5.47
C THR A 154 -10.45 -1.34 -5.38
N ALA A 155 -9.54 -0.90 -6.23
CA ALA A 155 -8.11 -1.03 -5.97
C ALA A 155 -7.76 -0.23 -4.71
N TYR A 156 -6.79 -0.73 -3.98
CA TYR A 156 -6.14 -0.10 -2.84
C TYR A 156 -4.67 0.04 -3.16
N ILE A 157 -4.17 1.26 -3.20
CA ILE A 157 -2.77 1.58 -3.43
C ILE A 157 -2.34 2.50 -2.30
N ASP A 158 -1.26 2.14 -1.62
CA ASP A 158 -0.75 2.94 -0.52
C ASP A 158 0.78 2.95 -0.54
N VAL A 159 1.38 4.09 -0.21
CA VAL A 159 2.82 4.30 -0.16
C VAL A 159 3.19 4.98 1.13
N ASP A 160 4.11 4.37 1.84
CA ASP A 160 4.62 4.85 3.12
C ASP A 160 6.09 5.25 3.01
N VAL A 161 6.46 6.32 3.71
CA VAL A 161 7.85 6.64 4.06
C VAL A 161 7.90 6.84 5.57
N TYR A 162 8.74 6.05 6.24
CA TYR A 162 8.73 6.02 7.70
C TYR A 162 10.11 5.79 8.32
N MET A 163 10.28 6.34 9.49
CA MET A 163 11.40 6.04 10.39
C MET A 163 11.09 4.77 11.17
N LYS A 164 12.08 3.90 11.25
CA LYS A 164 12.05 2.70 12.06
C LYS A 164 13.08 2.81 13.17
N TRP A 165 12.66 2.61 14.41
CA TRP A 165 13.52 2.54 15.60
C TRP A 165 13.50 1.12 16.16
N MET A 166 14.65 0.46 16.16
CA MET A 166 14.81 -0.83 16.81
C MET A 166 14.87 -0.66 18.33
N LEU A 167 13.79 -1.01 19.02
CA LEU A 167 13.70 -0.97 20.49
C LEU A 167 14.43 -2.17 21.10
N SER A 168 14.27 -3.35 20.51
CA SER A 168 14.92 -4.60 20.93
C SER A 168 15.19 -5.51 19.74
N LYS A 169 15.76 -6.70 19.96
CA LYS A 169 15.88 -7.71 18.91
C LYS A 169 14.52 -8.23 18.40
N TYR A 170 13.44 -7.99 19.14
CA TYR A 170 12.11 -8.46 18.78
C TYR A 170 11.17 -7.35 18.35
N LEU A 171 11.41 -6.11 18.75
CA LEU A 171 10.42 -5.03 18.60
C LEU A 171 11.02 -3.80 17.97
N ASP A 172 10.32 -3.28 16.94
CA ASP A 172 10.58 -1.99 16.32
C ASP A 172 9.36 -1.07 16.49
N LEU A 173 9.63 0.22 16.67
CA LEU A 173 8.67 1.31 16.56
C LEU A 173 8.79 1.91 15.17
N ASN A 174 7.66 2.20 14.53
CA ASN A 174 7.60 2.84 13.22
C ASN A 174 6.79 4.14 13.32
N ALA A 175 7.26 5.21 12.72
CA ALA A 175 6.49 6.44 12.55
C ALA A 175 6.85 7.12 11.24
N GLY A 176 5.84 7.61 10.50
CA GLY A 176 6.06 8.19 9.18
C GLY A 176 4.81 8.77 8.58
N ILE A 177 4.82 8.88 7.26
CA ILE A 177 3.71 9.37 6.46
C ILE A 177 3.20 8.26 5.54
N SER A 178 1.90 8.28 5.26
CA SER A 178 1.20 7.37 4.36
C SER A 178 0.38 8.19 3.36
N LEU A 179 0.36 7.77 2.12
CA LEU A 179 -0.48 8.30 1.06
C LEU A 179 -1.26 7.14 0.45
N THR A 180 -2.58 7.22 0.53
CA THR A 180 -3.48 6.15 0.08
C THR A 180 -4.38 6.61 -1.05
N HIS A 181 -4.62 5.73 -2.02
CA HIS A 181 -5.52 5.93 -3.15
C HIS A 181 -6.48 4.76 -3.30
N PHE A 182 -7.77 5.06 -3.48
CA PHE A 182 -8.80 4.10 -3.82
C PHE A 182 -9.47 4.47 -5.14
N SER A 183 -9.59 3.50 -6.05
CA SER A 183 -10.24 3.69 -7.34
C SER A 183 -10.67 2.35 -7.93
N ASN A 184 -11.72 2.34 -8.73
CA ASN A 184 -12.11 1.14 -9.49
C ASN A 184 -11.60 1.14 -10.94
N GLY A 185 -10.74 2.10 -11.32
CA GLY A 185 -10.19 2.19 -12.67
C GLY A 185 -11.24 2.48 -13.75
N ASN A 186 -12.35 3.14 -13.40
CA ASN A 186 -13.49 3.42 -14.30
C ASN A 186 -14.20 2.15 -14.81
N THR A 187 -14.12 1.04 -14.08
CA THR A 187 -14.92 -0.15 -14.39
C THR A 187 -16.41 0.04 -14.09
N THR A 188 -16.74 1.03 -13.27
CA THR A 188 -18.10 1.46 -12.93
C THR A 188 -18.07 2.93 -12.54
N TYR A 189 -18.95 3.74 -13.13
CA TYR A 189 -19.10 5.16 -12.78
C TYR A 189 -20.14 5.35 -11.67
N PRO A 190 -20.00 6.46 -10.90
CA PRO A 190 -18.91 7.43 -10.91
C PRO A 190 -17.63 6.88 -10.27
N ASN A 191 -16.45 7.39 -10.65
CA ASN A 191 -15.19 6.99 -10.05
C ASN A 191 -14.18 8.16 -10.09
N MET A 192 -14.38 9.17 -9.27
CA MET A 192 -13.41 10.27 -9.14
C MET A 192 -12.21 9.87 -8.26
N GLY A 193 -12.29 8.71 -7.59
CA GLY A 193 -11.26 8.20 -6.70
C GLY A 193 -11.21 8.93 -5.35
N LEU A 194 -10.70 8.26 -4.35
CA LEU A 194 -10.50 8.78 -2.99
C LEU A 194 -9.03 8.77 -2.66
N ASN A 195 -8.52 9.91 -2.18
CA ASN A 195 -7.14 10.05 -1.74
C ASN A 195 -7.10 10.49 -0.29
N THR A 196 -6.22 9.88 0.50
CA THR A 196 -5.96 10.28 1.87
C THR A 196 -4.46 10.39 2.14
N GLY A 197 -4.10 11.26 3.07
CA GLY A 197 -2.73 11.42 3.55
C GLY A 197 -2.71 11.42 5.06
N GLY A 198 -1.86 10.60 5.67
CA GLY A 198 -1.89 10.39 7.11
C GLY A 198 -0.52 10.22 7.75
N ILE A 199 -0.54 10.15 9.07
CA ILE A 199 0.63 9.84 9.90
C ILE A 199 0.53 8.36 10.29
N ARG A 200 1.48 7.56 9.84
CA ARG A 200 1.61 6.17 10.23
C ARG A 200 2.33 6.06 11.57
N LEU A 201 1.73 5.36 12.51
CA LEU A 201 2.32 4.98 13.80
C LEU A 201 2.14 3.47 13.99
N GLY A 202 3.21 2.75 14.30
CA GLY A 202 3.10 1.29 14.39
C GLY A 202 4.19 0.62 15.18
N LEU A 203 3.89 -0.64 15.53
CA LEU A 203 4.81 -1.57 16.18
C LEU A 203 4.99 -2.80 15.30
N ALA A 204 6.23 -3.28 15.20
CA ALA A 204 6.55 -4.49 14.46
C ALA A 204 7.31 -5.48 15.35
N TYR A 205 6.77 -6.69 15.46
CA TYR A 205 7.37 -7.80 16.19
C TYR A 205 8.08 -8.75 15.21
N TYR A 206 9.28 -9.20 15.59
CA TYR A 206 10.11 -10.06 14.76
C TYR A 206 10.38 -11.41 15.43
N ILE A 207 10.25 -12.45 14.63
CA ILE A 207 10.61 -13.83 14.98
C ILE A 207 11.87 -14.19 14.19
N ASN A 208 12.84 -14.84 14.85
CA ASN A 208 14.13 -15.27 14.28
C ASN A 208 15.06 -14.13 13.84
N ARG A 209 14.81 -12.87 14.23
CA ARG A 209 15.74 -11.78 13.97
C ARG A 209 16.96 -11.88 14.89
N GLN A 210 18.14 -11.98 14.28
CA GLN A 210 19.38 -11.95 15.05
C GLN A 210 19.76 -10.53 15.47
N PRO A 211 20.46 -10.34 16.61
CA PRO A 211 21.01 -9.04 16.98
C PRO A 211 21.92 -8.54 15.84
N LEU A 212 21.77 -7.26 15.48
CA LEU A 212 22.63 -6.65 14.47
C LEU A 212 24.06 -6.59 15.00
N ALA A 213 24.88 -7.55 14.62
CA ALA A 213 26.31 -7.34 14.54
C ALA A 213 26.54 -6.48 13.29
N VAL A 214 26.78 -5.18 13.45
CA VAL A 214 27.06 -4.31 12.30
C VAL A 214 28.56 -4.02 12.27
N PRO A 215 29.36 -4.77 11.50
CA PRO A 215 30.55 -4.19 10.91
C PRO A 215 30.09 -3.15 9.88
N LYS A 216 30.85 -2.09 9.70
CA LYS A 216 30.71 -1.17 8.57
C LYS A 216 31.16 -1.93 7.32
N VAL A 217 30.25 -2.74 6.74
CA VAL A 217 30.53 -3.53 5.56
C VAL A 217 30.20 -2.68 4.34
N GLU A 218 31.11 -2.63 3.40
CA GLU A 218 30.89 -1.99 2.10
C GLU A 218 29.76 -2.73 1.38
N ARG A 219 28.81 -1.99 0.82
CA ARG A 219 27.64 -2.57 0.12
C ARG A 219 28.13 -3.32 -1.11
N GLU A 220 27.60 -4.50 -1.35
CA GLU A 220 27.71 -5.17 -2.64
C GLU A 220 27.19 -4.21 -3.72
N LYS A 221 28.00 -3.95 -4.72
CA LYS A 221 27.61 -3.10 -5.85
C LYS A 221 26.67 -3.89 -6.75
N LEU A 222 25.61 -3.22 -7.22
CA LEU A 222 24.78 -3.79 -8.27
C LEU A 222 25.65 -4.11 -9.49
N PRO A 223 25.46 -5.28 -10.14
CA PRO A 223 26.19 -5.61 -11.36
C PRO A 223 25.99 -4.52 -12.42
N ASP A 224 27.08 -3.98 -12.94
CA ASP A 224 27.03 -2.99 -14.04
C ASP A 224 26.72 -3.73 -15.35
N ARG A 225 25.45 -4.02 -15.57
CA ARG A 225 24.94 -4.67 -16.79
C ARG A 225 24.47 -3.59 -17.74
N ARG A 226 25.38 -3.11 -18.60
CA ARG A 226 25.04 -2.21 -19.70
C ARG A 226 24.53 -3.02 -20.89
N GLY A 227 23.62 -2.44 -21.68
CA GLY A 227 23.17 -3.07 -22.90
C GLY A 227 21.71 -2.83 -23.24
N LEU A 228 21.34 -3.31 -24.39
CA LEU A 228 19.96 -3.29 -24.89
C LEU A 228 19.13 -4.37 -24.22
N TYR A 229 17.90 -4.02 -23.88
CA TYR A 229 16.84 -4.93 -23.51
C TYR A 229 15.51 -4.37 -23.97
N THR A 230 14.48 -5.19 -24.00
CA THR A 230 13.14 -4.78 -24.40
C THR A 230 12.16 -5.24 -23.33
N ASP A 231 11.41 -4.31 -22.78
CA ASP A 231 10.27 -4.62 -21.94
C ASP A 231 9.02 -4.71 -22.79
N VAL A 232 8.24 -5.75 -22.60
CA VAL A 232 6.94 -5.94 -23.27
C VAL A 232 5.88 -6.11 -22.18
N VAL A 233 4.88 -5.24 -22.21
CA VAL A 233 3.75 -5.29 -21.30
C VAL A 233 2.48 -5.50 -22.11
N LEU A 234 1.72 -6.53 -21.78
CA LEU A 234 0.36 -6.74 -22.25
C LEU A 234 -0.58 -6.42 -21.11
N TYR A 235 -1.63 -5.67 -21.39
CA TYR A 235 -2.60 -5.31 -20.40
C TYR A 235 -4.02 -5.41 -20.92
N GLY A 236 -4.97 -5.61 -19.98
CA GLY A 236 -6.39 -5.62 -20.27
C GLY A 236 -7.17 -5.03 -19.11
N ALA A 237 -8.27 -4.40 -19.44
CA ALA A 237 -9.20 -3.83 -18.47
C ALA A 237 -10.63 -3.88 -18.98
N TRP A 238 -11.58 -3.75 -18.05
CA TRP A 238 -12.97 -3.51 -18.36
C TRP A 238 -13.29 -2.08 -17.97
N LYS A 239 -13.91 -1.33 -18.89
CA LYS A 239 -14.32 0.06 -18.65
C LYS A 239 -15.79 0.24 -18.99
N GLN A 240 -16.47 1.10 -18.25
CA GLN A 240 -17.74 1.66 -18.64
C GLN A 240 -17.47 2.89 -19.52
N GLY A 241 -18.19 3.01 -20.65
CA GLY A 241 -18.03 4.11 -21.58
C GLY A 241 -18.87 5.33 -21.18
N ILE A 242 -18.39 6.53 -21.55
CA ILE A 242 -19.16 7.76 -21.51
C ILE A 242 -19.21 8.30 -22.94
N ALA A 243 -20.41 8.61 -23.42
CA ALA A 243 -20.60 9.33 -24.66
C ALA A 243 -20.93 10.80 -24.38
N HIS A 244 -20.47 11.68 -25.29
CA HIS A 244 -20.73 13.11 -25.27
C HIS A 244 -21.45 13.49 -26.55
N ASP A 245 -22.58 14.16 -26.46
CA ASP A 245 -23.33 14.65 -27.62
C ASP A 245 -23.09 16.16 -27.89
N GLY A 246 -22.11 16.75 -27.24
CA GLY A 246 -21.76 18.18 -27.31
C GLY A 246 -22.49 19.06 -26.31
N VAL A 247 -23.55 18.57 -25.68
CA VAL A 247 -24.35 19.28 -24.66
C VAL A 247 -24.34 18.52 -23.36
N SER A 248 -24.48 17.19 -23.42
CA SER A 248 -24.60 16.29 -22.27
C SER A 248 -23.61 15.15 -22.35
N SER A 249 -23.33 14.56 -21.19
CA SER A 249 -22.55 13.34 -21.05
C SER A 249 -23.47 12.26 -20.49
N TYR A 250 -23.50 11.09 -21.11
CA TYR A 250 -24.28 9.96 -20.64
C TYR A 250 -23.47 8.67 -20.64
N LEU A 251 -23.77 7.80 -19.69
CA LEU A 251 -23.13 6.50 -19.59
C LEU A 251 -23.64 5.58 -20.70
N LEU A 252 -22.73 4.89 -21.35
CA LEU A 252 -23.07 3.82 -22.28
C LEU A 252 -23.45 2.55 -21.50
N ASP A 253 -24.44 1.83 -22.01
CA ASP A 253 -24.82 0.56 -21.41
C ASP A 253 -23.71 -0.48 -21.55
N GLY A 254 -23.45 -1.20 -20.44
CA GLY A 254 -22.50 -2.30 -20.42
C GLY A 254 -21.06 -1.89 -20.10
N LYS A 255 -20.19 -2.89 -20.13
CA LYS A 255 -18.73 -2.74 -19.93
C LYS A 255 -18.00 -3.18 -21.18
N TYR A 256 -17.02 -2.41 -21.60
CA TYR A 256 -16.21 -2.64 -22.78
C TYR A 256 -14.85 -3.18 -22.35
N ALA A 257 -14.39 -4.23 -23.03
CA ALA A 257 -13.01 -4.70 -22.88
C ALA A 257 -12.07 -3.73 -23.58
N VAL A 258 -11.00 -3.39 -22.90
CA VAL A 258 -9.88 -2.64 -23.45
C VAL A 258 -8.66 -3.53 -23.35
N MET A 259 -7.98 -3.76 -24.45
CA MET A 259 -6.72 -4.50 -24.49
C MET A 259 -5.64 -3.59 -25.06
N GLY A 260 -4.43 -3.74 -24.59
CA GLY A 260 -3.34 -2.97 -25.10
C GLY A 260 -1.99 -3.65 -24.90
N PHE A 261 -1.02 -3.09 -25.56
CA PHE A 261 0.38 -3.49 -25.40
C PHE A 261 1.26 -2.25 -25.29
N ASN A 262 2.38 -2.44 -24.64
CA ASN A 262 3.45 -1.46 -24.57
C ASN A 262 4.77 -2.18 -24.82
N VAL A 263 5.58 -1.69 -25.76
CA VAL A 263 6.89 -2.24 -26.12
C VAL A 263 7.93 -1.17 -25.95
N ASN A 264 8.91 -1.41 -25.09
CA ASN A 264 9.95 -0.46 -24.72
C ASN A 264 11.33 -1.02 -25.04
N PRO A 265 11.92 -0.76 -26.21
CA PRO A 265 13.35 -0.95 -26.42
C PRO A 265 14.14 0.05 -25.58
N MET A 266 14.97 -0.47 -24.68
CA MET A 266 15.71 0.29 -23.69
C MET A 266 17.20 0.00 -23.78
N TYR A 267 18.03 1.00 -23.53
CA TYR A 267 19.46 0.85 -23.32
C TYR A 267 19.81 1.20 -21.86
N ARG A 268 20.34 0.23 -21.14
CA ARG A 268 20.81 0.42 -19.77
C ARG A 268 22.17 1.09 -19.77
N LEU A 269 22.24 2.31 -19.25
CA LEU A 269 23.47 3.09 -19.13
C LEU A 269 24.25 2.73 -17.85
N ASN A 270 23.52 2.47 -16.77
CA ASN A 270 24.05 2.05 -15.47
C ASN A 270 22.93 1.35 -14.66
N PRO A 271 23.22 0.82 -13.45
CA PRO A 271 22.19 0.15 -12.63
C PRO A 271 20.95 0.98 -12.28
N TRP A 272 21.03 2.31 -12.40
CA TRP A 272 20.00 3.26 -11.97
C TRP A 272 19.29 3.95 -13.14
N LEU A 273 19.87 3.91 -14.35
CA LEU A 273 19.37 4.68 -15.49
C LEU A 273 19.36 3.85 -16.74
N SER A 274 18.19 3.80 -17.35
CA SER A 274 17.97 3.30 -18.72
C SER A 274 17.27 4.37 -19.55
N LEU A 275 17.62 4.47 -20.81
CA LEU A 275 16.96 5.33 -21.78
C LEU A 275 16.39 4.47 -22.90
N GLY A 276 15.25 4.88 -23.44
CA GLY A 276 14.60 4.13 -24.52
C GLY A 276 13.44 4.88 -25.13
N ALA A 277 12.73 4.18 -26.00
CA ALA A 277 11.49 4.64 -26.63
C ALA A 277 10.35 3.72 -26.21
N SER A 278 9.12 4.24 -26.23
CA SER A 278 7.90 3.49 -25.97
C SER A 278 7.02 3.48 -27.21
N LEU A 279 6.49 2.31 -27.52
CA LEU A 279 5.43 2.12 -28.50
C LEU A 279 4.22 1.52 -27.78
N ASP A 280 3.12 2.27 -27.80
CA ASP A 280 1.87 1.88 -27.15
C ASP A 280 0.79 1.64 -28.21
N GLY A 281 -0.02 0.60 -28.01
CA GLY A 281 -1.22 0.32 -28.80
C GLY A 281 -2.39 -0.06 -27.88
N ILE A 282 -3.58 0.46 -28.20
CA ILE A 282 -4.83 0.19 -27.48
C ILE A 282 -5.89 -0.21 -28.50
N LEU A 283 -6.62 -1.28 -28.21
CA LEU A 283 -7.77 -1.80 -28.95
C LEU A 283 -9.03 -1.72 -28.09
#